data_dac06347c16adc89003cdfb30ba6bb02
#
_entry.id   dac06347c16adc89003cdfb30ba6bb02
#
_cell.length_a   1.000
_cell.length_b   1.000
_cell.length_c   1.000
_cell.angle_alpha   90.00
_cell.angle_beta   90.00
_cell.angle_gamma   90.00
#
_symmetry.space_group_name_H-M   'P 1'
#
loop_
_entity.id
_entity.type
_entity.pdbx_description
1 polymer ?
#
loop_
_entity_poly.entity_id
_entity_poly.type
_entity_poly.pdbx_seq_one_letter_code
_entity_poly.pdbx_strand_id
1 'polypeptide(L)'
;MEASKVYFTNMRAKLGDGLPKKLQRLCRAAGIDKIDFAGKYVAVKIHFGEPGNLAFLRPNYAKAVCDVIKELGGKPFLTDCNTLYVGGRKNALDHLDSAYENGFNPFQTGVHSIIADGIKGTDEVLVPVSGGEYVKEAKIGHAVMDADIIISLSHFKGHENAGFGGALKNLGMGCGSRAGKMEMHSAGKPTVAQNLCIGCGACVRICAHDAPHIVNRMASIDHTKCVGCGRCIGVCPRD
;
A
#
# COMPACT_ATOMS: atom_id res chain seq x y z
N MET A 1 28.84 -10.26 -10.50
CA MET A 1 27.97 -9.08 -10.27
C MET A 1 28.64 -8.19 -9.24
N GLU A 2 28.74 -6.90 -9.51
CA GLU A 2 29.23 -5.93 -8.52
C GLU A 2 28.20 -5.81 -7.39
N ALA A 3 28.66 -5.74 -6.13
CA ALA A 3 27.76 -5.62 -4.98
C ALA A 3 27.04 -4.26 -4.98
N SER A 4 25.76 -4.25 -4.67
CA SER A 4 24.98 -3.01 -4.57
C SER A 4 25.52 -2.12 -3.45
N LYS A 5 25.64 -0.82 -3.71
CA LYS A 5 26.03 0.16 -2.69
C LYS A 5 24.87 0.46 -1.77
N VAL A 6 25.09 0.39 -0.46
CA VAL A 6 24.14 0.75 0.59
C VAL A 6 24.62 2.02 1.28
N TYR A 7 23.74 3.00 1.40
CA TYR A 7 24.01 4.27 2.06
C TYR A 7 23.34 4.28 3.43
N PHE A 8 24.11 4.53 4.47
CA PHE A 8 23.66 4.46 5.86
C PHE A 8 23.94 5.76 6.62
N THR A 9 23.04 6.16 7.51
CA THR A 9 23.27 7.18 8.52
C THR A 9 22.69 6.74 9.85
N ASN A 10 23.31 7.17 10.96
CA ASN A 10 22.80 6.88 12.29
C ASN A 10 21.72 7.88 12.74
N MET A 11 21.07 7.63 13.88
CA MET A 11 20.02 8.48 14.45
C MET A 11 20.54 9.67 15.28
N ARG A 12 21.86 9.85 15.40
CA ARG A 12 22.46 10.98 16.10
C ARG A 12 22.20 12.28 15.33
N ALA A 13 21.69 13.30 16.01
CA ALA A 13 21.44 14.63 15.44
C ALA A 13 22.34 15.67 16.12
N LYS A 14 22.61 16.77 15.43
CA LYS A 14 23.31 17.96 15.96
C LYS A 14 22.36 19.16 15.87
N LEU A 15 22.65 20.21 16.64
CA LEU A 15 21.92 21.46 16.56
C LEU A 15 21.95 21.98 15.11
N GLY A 16 20.80 22.32 14.58
CA GLY A 16 20.65 22.79 13.18
C GLY A 16 20.73 21.70 12.10
N ASP A 17 21.03 20.41 12.47
CA ASP A 17 21.18 19.28 11.56
C ASP A 17 20.38 18.06 12.08
N GLY A 18 19.07 18.19 12.08
CA GLY A 18 18.13 17.15 12.51
C GLY A 18 17.99 16.00 11.51
N LEU A 19 17.28 14.93 11.92
CA LEU A 19 17.12 13.71 11.13
C LEU A 19 16.52 13.93 9.71
N PRO A 20 15.54 14.84 9.49
CA PRO A 20 15.05 15.11 8.15
C PRO A 20 16.15 15.65 7.22
N LYS A 21 16.97 16.60 7.66
CA LYS A 21 18.10 17.12 6.87
C LYS A 21 19.15 16.04 6.59
N LYS A 22 19.42 15.18 7.57
CA LYS A 22 20.32 14.03 7.37
C LYS A 22 19.79 13.07 6.30
N LEU A 23 18.48 12.79 6.31
CA LEU A 23 17.84 11.96 5.29
C LEU A 23 17.97 12.60 3.89
N GLN A 24 17.70 13.88 3.75
CA GLN A 24 17.86 14.60 2.48
C GLN A 24 19.30 14.46 1.94
N ARG A 25 20.33 14.68 2.79
CA ARG A 25 21.72 14.48 2.38
C ARG A 25 22.04 13.04 2.02
N LEU A 26 21.47 12.07 2.75
CA LEU A 26 21.64 10.65 2.45
C LEU A 26 21.05 10.29 1.09
N CYS A 27 19.84 10.77 0.79
CA CYS A 27 19.20 10.59 -0.53
C CYS A 27 20.08 11.17 -1.65
N ARG A 28 20.62 12.38 -1.47
CA ARG A 28 21.53 12.99 -2.45
C ARG A 28 22.83 12.21 -2.61
N ALA A 29 23.44 11.78 -1.51
CA ALA A 29 24.64 10.93 -1.54
C ALA A 29 24.38 9.60 -2.24
N ALA A 30 23.16 9.04 -2.10
CA ALA A 30 22.72 7.83 -2.79
C ALA A 30 22.40 8.06 -4.28
N GLY A 31 22.39 9.30 -4.74
CA GLY A 31 22.24 9.65 -6.15
C GLY A 31 20.83 9.97 -6.59
N ILE A 32 19.92 10.38 -5.69
CA ILE A 32 18.57 10.82 -6.06
C ILE A 32 18.60 11.98 -7.08
N ASP A 33 19.63 12.82 -7.03
CA ASP A 33 19.82 13.95 -7.95
C ASP A 33 20.11 13.49 -9.40
N LYS A 34 20.43 12.21 -9.62
CA LYS A 34 20.69 11.64 -10.95
C LYS A 34 19.40 11.16 -11.64
N ILE A 35 18.30 11.15 -10.91
CA ILE A 35 16.98 10.78 -11.44
C ILE A 35 16.38 12.02 -12.09
N ASP A 36 15.95 11.90 -13.33
CA ASP A 36 15.21 12.97 -14.03
C ASP A 36 13.77 13.05 -13.50
N PHE A 37 13.52 13.98 -12.58
CA PHE A 37 12.20 14.23 -11.99
C PHE A 37 11.43 15.33 -12.72
N ALA A 38 12.04 16.06 -13.64
CA ALA A 38 11.45 17.27 -14.23
C ALA A 38 10.06 17.01 -14.85
N GLY A 39 9.03 17.60 -14.26
CA GLY A 39 7.64 17.49 -14.70
C GLY A 39 6.95 16.16 -14.38
N LYS A 40 7.66 15.18 -13.84
CA LYS A 40 7.17 13.80 -13.65
C LYS A 40 6.34 13.62 -12.37
N TYR A 41 5.33 12.76 -12.44
CA TYR A 41 4.57 12.29 -11.30
C TYR A 41 5.36 11.21 -10.54
N VAL A 42 5.50 11.39 -9.22
CA VAL A 42 6.33 10.53 -8.39
C VAL A 42 5.50 9.92 -7.27
N ALA A 43 5.23 8.62 -7.36
CA ALA A 43 4.57 7.87 -6.31
C ALA A 43 5.57 7.59 -5.18
N VAL A 44 5.41 8.25 -4.04
CA VAL A 44 6.15 7.95 -2.82
C VAL A 44 5.34 6.90 -2.05
N LYS A 45 5.68 5.63 -2.25
CA LYS A 45 5.00 4.50 -1.65
C LYS A 45 5.41 4.35 -0.19
N ILE A 46 4.46 4.48 0.70
CA ILE A 46 4.64 4.40 2.14
C ILE A 46 3.45 3.67 2.78
N HIS A 47 3.67 3.03 3.92
CA HIS A 47 2.60 2.51 4.77
C HIS A 47 2.18 3.61 5.74
N PHE A 48 0.92 4.03 5.70
CA PHE A 48 0.40 5.15 6.49
C PHE A 48 0.21 4.85 7.99
N GLY A 49 0.42 3.61 8.42
CA GLY A 49 0.13 3.15 9.80
C GLY A 49 -1.34 2.72 9.95
N GLU A 50 -1.62 1.97 11.00
CA GLU A 50 -2.98 1.66 11.47
C GLU A 50 -3.37 2.62 12.59
N PRO A 51 -4.66 2.95 12.77
CA PRO A 51 -5.13 3.73 13.91
C PRO A 51 -4.66 3.12 15.24
N GLY A 52 -4.08 3.96 16.11
CA GLY A 52 -3.56 3.54 17.40
C GLY A 52 -2.19 2.84 17.40
N ASN A 53 -1.61 2.53 16.25
CA ASN A 53 -0.27 1.96 16.13
C ASN A 53 0.75 3.06 15.78
N LEU A 54 1.78 3.22 16.58
CA LEU A 54 2.84 4.23 16.39
C LEU A 54 4.09 3.68 15.69
N ALA A 55 4.13 2.38 15.35
CA ALA A 55 5.27 1.74 14.71
C ALA A 55 5.22 1.87 13.17
N PHE A 56 5.34 3.10 12.69
CA PHE A 56 5.43 3.44 11.26
C PHE A 56 6.44 4.57 11.04
N LEU A 57 6.84 4.80 9.79
CA LEU A 57 7.71 5.94 9.43
C LEU A 57 6.95 7.25 9.66
N ARG A 58 7.59 8.18 10.36
CA ARG A 58 6.96 9.47 10.66
C ARG A 58 6.77 10.33 9.42
N PRO A 59 5.68 11.13 9.35
CA PRO A 59 5.40 12.04 8.21
C PRO A 59 6.54 13.00 7.88
N ASN A 60 7.35 13.38 8.88
CA ASN A 60 8.52 14.24 8.70
C ASN A 60 9.55 13.65 7.71
N TYR A 61 9.72 12.31 7.67
CA TYR A 61 10.61 11.67 6.70
C TYR A 61 10.00 11.66 5.30
N ALA A 62 8.69 11.43 5.19
CA ALA A 62 7.98 11.53 3.92
C ALA A 62 8.09 12.95 3.35
N LYS A 63 7.85 13.97 4.19
CA LYS A 63 8.04 15.38 3.81
C LYS A 63 9.45 15.64 3.32
N ALA A 64 10.47 15.21 4.05
CA ALA A 64 11.87 15.46 3.69
C ALA A 64 12.24 14.89 2.30
N VAL A 65 11.72 13.70 1.96
CA VAL A 65 11.93 13.09 0.63
C VAL A 65 11.13 13.82 -0.44
N CYS A 66 9.87 14.14 -0.17
CA CYS A 66 9.02 14.90 -1.11
C CYS A 66 9.58 16.29 -1.41
N ASP A 67 10.17 16.98 -0.41
CA ASP A 67 10.80 18.27 -0.62
C ASP A 67 11.99 18.15 -1.61
N VAL A 68 12.85 17.12 -1.46
CA VAL A 68 13.94 16.87 -2.42
C VAL A 68 13.40 16.60 -3.82
N ILE A 69 12.34 15.81 -3.96
CA ILE A 69 11.74 15.50 -5.27
C ILE A 69 11.19 16.80 -5.92
N LYS A 70 10.54 17.65 -5.12
CA LYS A 70 10.04 18.96 -5.61
C LYS A 70 11.16 19.90 -6.03
N GLU A 71 12.24 19.98 -5.27
CA GLU A 71 13.44 20.76 -5.61
C GLU A 71 14.04 20.31 -6.94
N LEU A 72 13.92 19.01 -7.28
CA LEU A 72 14.36 18.42 -8.54
C LEU A 72 13.29 18.51 -9.66
N GLY A 73 12.18 19.24 -9.43
CA GLY A 73 11.14 19.51 -10.42
C GLY A 73 10.07 18.42 -10.54
N GLY A 74 10.05 17.42 -9.66
CA GLY A 74 9.05 16.36 -9.64
C GLY A 74 7.74 16.76 -8.96
N LYS A 75 6.68 16.00 -9.21
CA LYS A 75 5.34 16.15 -8.64
C LYS A 75 5.04 14.95 -7.71
N PRO A 76 5.57 14.94 -6.47
CA PRO A 76 5.37 13.81 -5.57
C PRO A 76 3.96 13.79 -4.97
N PHE A 77 3.47 12.58 -4.75
CA PHE A 77 2.31 12.26 -3.92
C PHE A 77 2.60 11.04 -3.05
N LEU A 78 1.99 10.95 -1.88
CA LEU A 78 2.08 9.77 -1.02
C LEU A 78 1.03 8.75 -1.45
N THR A 79 1.36 7.46 -1.41
CA THR A 79 0.40 6.43 -1.82
C THR A 79 0.57 5.11 -1.07
N ASP A 80 -0.54 4.41 -0.93
CA ASP A 80 -0.67 3.00 -0.52
C ASP A 80 -1.91 2.42 -1.22
N CYS A 81 -2.10 1.11 -1.14
CA CYS A 81 -3.34 0.45 -1.55
C CYS A 81 -4.10 -0.08 -0.32
N ASN A 82 -5.41 -0.23 -0.46
CA ASN A 82 -6.29 -0.74 0.59
C ASN A 82 -5.85 -2.13 1.09
N THR A 83 -6.16 -2.44 2.34
CA THR A 83 -5.81 -3.72 2.97
C THR A 83 -6.91 -4.77 2.75
N LEU A 84 -6.55 -6.04 3.01
CA LEU A 84 -7.50 -7.15 3.12
C LEU A 84 -8.04 -7.32 4.54
N TYR A 85 -7.34 -6.78 5.52
CA TYR A 85 -7.61 -7.04 6.94
C TYR A 85 -8.63 -6.07 7.52
N VAL A 86 -9.22 -6.48 8.65
CA VAL A 86 -9.97 -5.58 9.54
C VAL A 86 -9.06 -4.44 9.99
N GLY A 87 -9.58 -3.23 10.00
CA GLY A 87 -8.83 -2.03 10.40
C GLY A 87 -9.26 -0.79 9.64
N GLY A 88 -8.59 0.31 9.91
CA GLY A 88 -8.91 1.63 9.34
C GLY A 88 -8.46 1.84 7.89
N ARG A 89 -7.98 0.80 7.17
CA ARG A 89 -7.45 0.96 5.81
C ARG A 89 -8.11 0.05 4.78
N LYS A 90 -9.38 -0.28 5.00
CA LYS A 90 -10.14 -1.24 4.23
C LYS A 90 -10.76 -0.66 2.95
N ASN A 91 -11.04 0.61 2.94
CA ASN A 91 -11.52 1.40 1.80
C ASN A 91 -10.78 2.73 1.79
N ALA A 92 -10.84 3.46 0.66
CA ALA A 92 -10.03 4.67 0.51
C ALA A 92 -10.40 5.78 1.49
N LEU A 93 -11.64 5.90 1.92
CA LEU A 93 -12.04 6.96 2.85
C LEU A 93 -11.46 6.70 4.24
N ASP A 94 -11.73 5.53 4.82
CA ASP A 94 -11.18 5.15 6.12
C ASP A 94 -9.63 5.12 6.08
N HIS A 95 -9.06 4.73 4.93
CA HIS A 95 -7.61 4.70 4.73
C HIS A 95 -7.00 6.11 4.73
N LEU A 96 -7.66 7.08 4.11
CA LEU A 96 -7.25 8.48 4.16
C LEU A 96 -7.43 9.06 5.56
N ASP A 97 -8.51 8.72 6.26
CA ASP A 97 -8.72 9.13 7.65
C ASP A 97 -7.58 8.60 8.54
N SER A 98 -7.23 7.30 8.43
CA SER A 98 -6.08 6.71 9.11
C SER A 98 -4.76 7.41 8.76
N ALA A 99 -4.55 7.75 7.49
CA ALA A 99 -3.37 8.48 7.04
C ALA A 99 -3.31 9.88 7.68
N TYR A 100 -4.43 10.58 7.74
CA TYR A 100 -4.53 11.94 8.28
C TYR A 100 -4.36 11.96 9.80
N GLU A 101 -4.95 11.02 10.52
CA GLU A 101 -4.73 10.83 11.97
C GLU A 101 -3.26 10.57 12.28
N ASN A 102 -2.56 9.81 11.44
CA ASN A 102 -1.12 9.54 11.56
C ASN A 102 -0.23 10.68 11.01
N GLY A 103 -0.83 11.80 10.57
CA GLY A 103 -0.12 13.00 10.14
C GLY A 103 0.30 13.03 8.67
N PHE A 104 -0.17 12.10 7.84
CA PHE A 104 0.12 12.10 6.38
C PHE A 104 -0.90 12.95 5.59
N ASN A 105 -1.16 14.15 6.06
CA ASN A 105 -2.03 15.12 5.39
C ASN A 105 -1.20 16.18 4.65
N PRO A 106 -1.81 16.91 3.69
CA PRO A 106 -1.10 17.91 2.89
C PRO A 106 -0.49 19.07 3.70
N PHE A 107 -1.09 19.42 4.85
CA PHE A 107 -0.59 20.51 5.70
C PHE A 107 0.72 20.13 6.40
N GLN A 108 0.89 18.86 6.76
CA GLN A 108 2.10 18.37 7.44
C GLN A 108 3.16 17.90 6.46
N THR A 109 2.77 17.19 5.39
CA THR A 109 3.71 16.61 4.43
C THR A 109 4.01 17.50 3.24
N GLY A 110 3.15 18.49 2.98
CA GLY A 110 3.24 19.37 1.82
C GLY A 110 2.83 18.72 0.50
N VAL A 111 2.30 17.48 0.52
CA VAL A 111 1.86 16.74 -0.66
C VAL A 111 0.55 16.01 -0.37
N HIS A 112 -0.20 15.67 -1.43
CA HIS A 112 -1.44 14.91 -1.32
C HIS A 112 -1.18 13.42 -1.10
N SER A 113 -2.13 12.75 -0.43
CA SER A 113 -2.17 11.29 -0.32
C SER A 113 -3.25 10.74 -1.24
N ILE A 114 -2.93 9.70 -2.00
CA ILE A 114 -3.82 9.04 -2.96
C ILE A 114 -3.83 7.55 -2.64
N ILE A 115 -5.01 6.96 -2.47
CA ILE A 115 -5.17 5.51 -2.33
C ILE A 115 -5.24 4.90 -3.73
N ALA A 116 -4.20 4.15 -4.09
CA ALA A 116 -3.90 3.83 -5.48
C ALA A 116 -4.85 2.84 -6.14
N ASP A 117 -5.56 2.03 -5.37
CA ASP A 117 -6.51 1.02 -5.86
C ASP A 117 -7.99 1.45 -5.72
N GLY A 118 -8.23 2.77 -5.61
CA GLY A 118 -9.56 3.38 -5.61
C GLY A 118 -10.36 3.12 -4.34
N ILE A 119 -11.63 3.58 -4.34
CA ILE A 119 -12.49 3.59 -3.13
C ILE A 119 -12.63 2.19 -2.52
N LYS A 120 -12.81 1.17 -3.35
CA LYS A 120 -13.10 -0.21 -2.90
C LYS A 120 -11.92 -1.17 -3.06
N GLY A 121 -10.74 -0.68 -3.41
CA GLY A 121 -9.56 -1.51 -3.64
C GLY A 121 -9.61 -2.34 -4.94
N THR A 122 -10.37 -1.89 -5.93
CA THR A 122 -10.65 -2.63 -7.18
C THR A 122 -10.26 -1.87 -8.44
N ASP A 123 -9.64 -0.71 -8.30
CA ASP A 123 -9.09 0.06 -9.41
C ASP A 123 -7.64 -0.41 -9.66
N GLU A 124 -7.45 -1.19 -10.72
CA GLU A 124 -6.20 -1.91 -10.93
C GLU A 124 -5.80 -1.98 -12.41
N VAL A 125 -4.50 -2.11 -12.64
CA VAL A 125 -3.91 -2.42 -13.94
C VAL A 125 -3.30 -3.82 -13.86
N LEU A 126 -3.52 -4.64 -14.89
CA LEU A 126 -2.89 -5.95 -15.04
C LEU A 126 -1.52 -5.79 -15.71
N VAL A 127 -0.47 -6.18 -15.01
CA VAL A 127 0.91 -6.04 -15.46
C VAL A 127 1.52 -7.43 -15.70
N PRO A 128 1.93 -7.77 -16.93
CA PRO A 128 2.56 -9.06 -17.21
C PRO A 128 3.82 -9.29 -16.38
N VAL A 129 3.98 -10.50 -15.82
CA VAL A 129 5.15 -10.91 -15.02
C VAL A 129 5.97 -11.92 -15.81
N SER A 130 7.11 -11.49 -16.33
CA SER A 130 8.06 -12.37 -17.02
C SER A 130 8.72 -13.34 -16.04
N GLY A 131 8.71 -14.64 -16.37
CA GLY A 131 9.35 -15.68 -15.55
C GLY A 131 8.60 -16.01 -14.25
N GLY A 132 7.43 -15.46 -14.02
CA GLY A 132 6.60 -15.79 -12.86
C GLY A 132 6.15 -17.26 -12.91
N GLU A 133 6.40 -18.01 -11.85
CA GLU A 133 5.97 -19.41 -11.72
C GLU A 133 4.46 -19.47 -11.42
N TYR A 134 4.01 -18.75 -10.40
CA TYR A 134 2.63 -18.80 -9.87
C TYR A 134 1.76 -17.66 -10.39
N VAL A 135 2.33 -16.50 -10.65
CA VAL A 135 1.61 -15.30 -11.09
C VAL A 135 2.08 -14.91 -12.48
N LYS A 136 1.17 -14.82 -13.43
CA LYS A 136 1.44 -14.39 -14.81
C LYS A 136 1.17 -12.92 -15.06
N GLU A 137 0.25 -12.34 -14.27
CA GLU A 137 -0.12 -10.92 -14.30
C GLU A 137 -0.26 -10.40 -12.88
N ALA A 138 0.49 -9.36 -12.53
CA ALA A 138 0.35 -8.66 -11.27
C ALA A 138 -0.79 -7.65 -11.36
N LYS A 139 -1.66 -7.60 -10.33
CA LYS A 139 -2.78 -6.66 -10.21
C LYS A 139 -2.34 -5.49 -9.34
N ILE A 140 -1.95 -4.40 -9.98
CA ILE A 140 -1.35 -3.23 -9.34
C ILE A 140 -2.36 -2.08 -9.27
N GLY A 141 -2.41 -1.37 -8.13
CA GLY A 141 -3.25 -0.19 -7.97
C GLY A 141 -2.97 0.87 -9.03
N HIS A 142 -4.03 1.40 -9.66
CA HIS A 142 -3.94 2.20 -10.88
C HIS A 142 -3.06 3.45 -10.69
N ALA A 143 -3.24 4.22 -9.60
CA ALA A 143 -2.43 5.42 -9.39
C ALA A 143 -0.93 5.16 -9.20
N VAL A 144 -0.52 3.93 -8.86
CA VAL A 144 0.90 3.55 -8.88
C VAL A 144 1.40 3.43 -10.32
N MET A 145 0.57 2.90 -11.22
CA MET A 145 0.91 2.71 -12.63
C MET A 145 0.87 4.02 -13.43
N ASP A 146 0.09 5.01 -12.97
CA ASP A 146 0.06 6.35 -13.57
C ASP A 146 1.31 7.18 -13.23
N ALA A 147 2.08 6.77 -12.24
CA ALA A 147 3.30 7.47 -11.85
C ALA A 147 4.46 7.12 -12.79
N ASP A 148 5.25 8.13 -13.14
CA ASP A 148 6.48 7.95 -13.93
C ASP A 148 7.61 7.32 -13.11
N ILE A 149 7.61 7.58 -11.79
CA ILE A 149 8.67 7.14 -10.88
C ILE A 149 8.05 6.67 -9.56
N ILE A 150 8.60 5.59 -8.99
CA ILE A 150 8.24 5.10 -7.66
C ILE A 150 9.44 5.26 -6.72
N ILE A 151 9.21 5.90 -5.57
CA ILE A 151 10.15 5.96 -4.45
C ILE A 151 9.55 5.18 -3.28
N SER A 152 10.22 4.12 -2.83
CA SER A 152 9.76 3.33 -1.69
C SER A 152 10.29 3.87 -0.37
N LEU A 153 9.39 4.35 0.50
CA LEU A 153 9.68 4.67 1.89
C LEU A 153 9.21 3.53 2.78
N SER A 154 10.14 2.70 3.23
CA SER A 154 9.83 1.44 3.89
C SER A 154 10.23 1.43 5.34
N HIS A 155 9.29 1.13 6.22
CA HIS A 155 9.56 0.79 7.61
C HIS A 155 10.09 -0.65 7.68
N PHE A 156 11.33 -0.82 8.14
CA PHE A 156 11.91 -2.15 8.34
C PHE A 156 11.45 -2.73 9.68
N LYS A 157 10.85 -3.92 9.65
CA LYS A 157 10.31 -4.59 10.83
C LYS A 157 10.31 -6.11 10.68
N GLY A 158 10.15 -6.85 11.77
CA GLY A 158 9.86 -8.28 11.74
C GLY A 158 8.50 -8.58 11.07
N HIS A 159 8.37 -9.78 10.50
CA HIS A 159 7.13 -10.26 9.91
C HIS A 159 6.98 -11.77 10.13
N GLU A 160 5.82 -12.20 10.63
CA GLU A 160 5.54 -13.57 11.02
C GLU A 160 5.68 -14.61 9.88
N ASN A 161 5.21 -14.27 8.68
CA ASN A 161 5.24 -15.20 7.54
C ASN A 161 6.48 -15.02 6.64
N ALA A 162 7.03 -13.80 6.53
CA ALA A 162 8.10 -13.48 5.61
C ALA A 162 9.46 -13.21 6.31
N GLY A 163 9.55 -13.45 7.62
CA GLY A 163 10.71 -13.15 8.46
C GLY A 163 10.86 -11.65 8.72
N PHE A 164 10.84 -10.82 7.67
CA PHE A 164 10.88 -9.36 7.81
C PHE A 164 10.03 -8.66 6.74
N GLY A 165 9.63 -7.42 7.02
CA GLY A 165 9.02 -6.49 6.08
C GLY A 165 9.96 -5.31 5.83
N GLY A 166 10.13 -4.94 4.58
CA GLY A 166 10.95 -3.83 4.11
C GLY A 166 10.53 -3.40 2.71
N ALA A 167 11.47 -2.94 1.88
CA ALA A 167 11.18 -2.40 0.56
C ALA A 167 10.47 -3.40 -0.36
N LEU A 168 10.92 -4.65 -0.42
CA LEU A 168 10.29 -5.68 -1.26
C LEU A 168 8.83 -5.90 -0.90
N LYS A 169 8.51 -5.98 0.40
CA LYS A 169 7.12 -6.14 0.86
C LYS A 169 6.29 -4.86 0.68
N ASN A 170 6.88 -3.69 0.92
CA ASN A 170 6.23 -2.41 0.73
C ASN A 170 5.82 -2.19 -0.74
N LEU A 171 6.64 -2.63 -1.69
CA LEU A 171 6.30 -2.57 -3.12
C LEU A 171 5.45 -3.77 -3.54
N GLY A 172 5.94 -4.99 -3.38
CA GLY A 172 5.30 -6.20 -3.90
C GLY A 172 3.87 -6.40 -3.38
N MET A 173 3.70 -6.40 -2.05
CA MET A 173 2.37 -6.51 -1.44
C MET A 173 1.64 -5.17 -1.40
N GLY A 174 2.38 -4.09 -1.10
CA GLY A 174 1.80 -2.77 -0.85
C GLY A 174 1.19 -2.11 -2.07
N CYS A 175 1.76 -2.30 -3.27
CA CYS A 175 1.22 -1.75 -4.53
C CYS A 175 0.13 -2.63 -5.15
N GLY A 176 -0.07 -3.86 -4.68
CA GLY A 176 -1.13 -4.73 -5.15
C GLY A 176 -2.51 -4.16 -4.83
N SER A 177 -3.45 -4.27 -5.77
CA SER A 177 -4.87 -4.05 -5.51
C SER A 177 -5.41 -5.07 -4.49
N ARG A 178 -6.65 -4.94 -4.09
CA ARG A 178 -7.31 -5.94 -3.24
C ARG A 178 -7.26 -7.35 -3.87
N ALA A 179 -7.56 -7.48 -5.16
CA ALA A 179 -7.49 -8.75 -5.87
C ALA A 179 -6.04 -9.28 -5.97
N GLY A 180 -5.06 -8.40 -6.20
CA GLY A 180 -3.64 -8.76 -6.21
C GLY A 180 -3.16 -9.26 -4.85
N LYS A 181 -3.52 -8.55 -3.77
CA LYS A 181 -3.23 -8.99 -2.40
C LYS A 181 -3.88 -10.35 -2.09
N MET A 182 -5.13 -10.55 -2.53
CA MET A 182 -5.85 -11.80 -2.33
C MET A 182 -5.17 -12.97 -3.03
N GLU A 183 -4.73 -12.79 -4.27
CA GLU A 183 -3.98 -13.81 -5.02
C GLU A 183 -2.68 -14.19 -4.33
N MET A 184 -1.93 -13.20 -3.84
CA MET A 184 -0.66 -13.43 -3.13
C MET A 184 -0.84 -14.13 -1.77
N HIS A 185 -2.00 -13.96 -1.10
CA HIS A 185 -2.25 -14.53 0.23
C HIS A 185 -2.95 -15.88 0.23
N SER A 186 -3.88 -16.10 -0.69
CA SER A 186 -4.81 -17.23 -0.59
C SER A 186 -5.23 -17.82 -1.93
N ALA A 187 -4.35 -17.80 -2.91
CA ALA A 187 -4.68 -18.21 -4.28
C ALA A 187 -5.94 -17.49 -4.84
N GLY A 188 -6.21 -16.28 -4.34
CA GLY A 188 -7.21 -15.39 -4.89
C GLY A 188 -8.67 -15.63 -4.48
N LYS A 189 -8.96 -16.46 -3.47
CA LYS A 189 -10.37 -16.73 -3.09
C LYS A 189 -10.62 -16.56 -1.59
N PRO A 190 -11.61 -15.70 -1.22
CA PRO A 190 -11.97 -15.48 0.19
C PRO A 190 -12.75 -16.67 0.75
N THR A 191 -12.64 -16.84 2.07
CA THR A 191 -13.48 -17.77 2.86
C THR A 191 -14.30 -16.98 3.88
N VAL A 192 -15.32 -17.59 4.46
CA VAL A 192 -16.17 -16.97 5.48
C VAL A 192 -15.84 -17.57 6.85
N ALA A 193 -15.46 -16.71 7.80
CA ALA A 193 -15.34 -17.07 9.20
C ALA A 193 -16.75 -17.26 9.79
N GLN A 194 -17.19 -18.50 9.93
CA GLN A 194 -18.55 -18.85 10.32
C GLN A 194 -18.92 -18.30 11.70
N ASN A 195 -17.98 -18.27 12.63
CA ASN A 195 -18.16 -17.74 13.99
C ASN A 195 -18.33 -16.21 14.05
N LEU A 196 -17.94 -15.48 13.00
CA LEU A 196 -18.07 -14.03 12.89
C LEU A 196 -19.24 -13.62 12.00
N CYS A 197 -19.70 -14.49 11.12
CA CYS A 197 -20.75 -14.18 10.15
C CYS A 197 -22.10 -13.96 10.82
N ILE A 198 -22.72 -12.81 10.55
CA ILE A 198 -24.07 -12.45 11.04
C ILE A 198 -25.17 -12.61 9.97
N GLY A 199 -24.85 -13.15 8.79
CA GLY A 199 -25.80 -13.38 7.73
C GLY A 199 -26.41 -12.13 7.09
N CYS A 200 -25.76 -10.96 7.18
CA CYS A 200 -26.32 -9.67 6.72
C CYS A 200 -26.48 -9.56 5.20
N GLY A 201 -25.91 -10.46 4.40
CA GLY A 201 -26.01 -10.51 2.95
C GLY A 201 -25.27 -9.40 2.19
N ALA A 202 -24.41 -8.59 2.85
CA ALA A 202 -23.65 -7.52 2.18
C ALA A 202 -22.73 -8.10 1.08
N CYS A 203 -22.07 -9.23 1.35
CA CYS A 203 -21.24 -9.94 0.39
C CYS A 203 -22.01 -10.43 -0.83
N VAL A 204 -23.26 -10.86 -0.63
CA VAL A 204 -24.14 -11.31 -1.74
C VAL A 204 -24.52 -10.12 -2.63
N ARG A 205 -24.97 -9.01 -2.03
CA ARG A 205 -25.39 -7.81 -2.78
C ARG A 205 -24.29 -7.18 -3.62
N ILE A 206 -23.02 -7.28 -3.19
CA ILE A 206 -21.91 -6.63 -3.90
C ILE A 206 -21.27 -7.54 -4.97
N CYS A 207 -21.55 -8.83 -4.95
CA CYS A 207 -20.91 -9.77 -5.85
C CYS A 207 -21.53 -9.73 -7.24
N ALA A 208 -20.72 -9.45 -8.26
CA ALA A 208 -21.14 -9.47 -9.66
C ALA A 208 -21.14 -10.90 -10.28
N HIS A 209 -20.69 -11.91 -9.51
CA HIS A 209 -20.50 -13.28 -10.00
C HIS A 209 -21.37 -14.31 -9.27
N ASP A 210 -22.29 -13.86 -8.43
CA ASP A 210 -23.19 -14.72 -7.64
C ASP A 210 -22.46 -15.85 -6.86
N ALA A 211 -21.23 -15.55 -6.40
CA ALA A 211 -20.43 -16.53 -5.67
C ALA A 211 -20.83 -16.64 -4.20
N PRO A 212 -21.10 -15.55 -3.42
CA PRO A 212 -21.58 -15.64 -2.05
C PRO A 212 -23.09 -15.90 -2.01
N HIS A 213 -23.52 -16.77 -1.10
CA HIS A 213 -24.93 -17.06 -0.82
C HIS A 213 -25.14 -17.25 0.69
N ILE A 214 -26.39 -17.10 1.17
CA ILE A 214 -26.73 -17.27 2.57
C ILE A 214 -27.38 -18.65 2.74
N VAL A 215 -26.77 -19.48 3.60
CA VAL A 215 -27.29 -20.79 4.03
C VAL A 215 -27.34 -20.80 5.55
N ASN A 216 -28.49 -21.15 6.11
CA ASN A 216 -28.69 -21.23 7.57
C ASN A 216 -28.24 -19.94 8.31
N ARG A 217 -28.57 -18.78 7.78
CA ARG A 217 -28.23 -17.44 8.30
C ARG A 217 -26.72 -17.14 8.28
N MET A 218 -25.91 -17.88 7.55
CA MET A 218 -24.48 -17.67 7.39
C MET A 218 -24.11 -17.59 5.91
N ALA A 219 -23.10 -16.80 5.58
CA ALA A 219 -22.60 -16.74 4.22
C ALA A 219 -21.74 -17.95 3.89
N SER A 220 -21.84 -18.41 2.65
CA SER A 220 -20.91 -19.35 2.02
C SER A 220 -20.50 -18.82 0.67
N ILE A 221 -19.29 -19.14 0.21
CA ILE A 221 -18.77 -18.67 -1.07
C ILE A 221 -18.51 -19.86 -1.99
N ASP A 222 -19.21 -19.85 -3.13
CA ASP A 222 -18.95 -20.81 -4.20
C ASP A 222 -17.64 -20.42 -4.92
N HIS A 223 -16.59 -21.16 -4.65
CA HIS A 223 -15.27 -20.92 -5.23
C HIS A 223 -15.20 -21.23 -6.74
N THR A 224 -16.16 -21.92 -7.31
CA THR A 224 -16.21 -22.16 -8.76
C THR A 224 -16.62 -20.89 -9.50
N LYS A 225 -17.45 -20.06 -8.87
CA LYS A 225 -17.92 -18.77 -9.40
C LYS A 225 -17.04 -17.60 -8.96
N CYS A 226 -16.29 -17.75 -7.88
CA CYS A 226 -15.49 -16.67 -7.30
C CYS A 226 -14.27 -16.36 -8.19
N VAL A 227 -14.14 -15.09 -8.59
CA VAL A 227 -13.00 -14.57 -9.38
C VAL A 227 -11.92 -13.91 -8.50
N GLY A 228 -12.04 -13.93 -7.18
CA GLY A 228 -11.01 -13.41 -6.27
C GLY A 228 -10.90 -11.89 -6.19
N CYS A 229 -11.89 -11.11 -6.63
CA CYS A 229 -11.83 -9.65 -6.64
C CYS A 229 -11.85 -8.99 -5.23
N GLY A 230 -12.17 -9.74 -4.17
CA GLY A 230 -12.16 -9.27 -2.79
C GLY A 230 -13.23 -8.22 -2.41
N ARG A 231 -14.18 -7.88 -3.28
CA ARG A 231 -15.24 -6.89 -2.98
C ARG A 231 -16.07 -7.27 -1.74
N CYS A 232 -16.34 -8.56 -1.56
CA CYS A 232 -17.10 -9.06 -0.40
C CYS A 232 -16.38 -8.81 0.92
N ILE A 233 -15.06 -8.82 0.94
CA ILE A 233 -14.24 -8.46 2.12
C ILE A 233 -14.42 -6.97 2.42
N GLY A 234 -14.30 -6.11 1.39
CA GLY A 234 -14.39 -4.65 1.54
C GLY A 234 -15.72 -4.12 2.08
N VAL A 235 -16.80 -4.91 2.02
CA VAL A 235 -18.13 -4.51 2.51
C VAL A 235 -18.60 -5.30 3.73
N CYS A 236 -17.80 -6.26 4.21
CA CYS A 236 -18.16 -7.03 5.38
C CYS A 236 -18.03 -6.19 6.64
N PRO A 237 -19.07 -6.10 7.51
CA PRO A 237 -18.99 -5.34 8.76
C PRO A 237 -18.31 -6.11 9.89
N ARG A 238 -17.88 -7.35 9.66
CA ARG A 238 -17.43 -8.30 10.69
C ARG A 238 -16.09 -8.95 10.42
N ASP A 239 -15.45 -8.65 9.33
CA ASP A 239 -14.13 -9.22 9.04
C ASP A 239 -13.01 -8.63 9.87
#